data_c4a3c2ed7bc7d66d99fa40806bdde7d9
#
_entry.id   c4a3c2ed7bc7d66d99fa40806bdde7d9
#
_cell.length_a   1.000
_cell.length_b   1.000
_cell.length_c   1.000
_cell.angle_alpha   90.00
_cell.angle_beta   90.00
_cell.angle_gamma   90.00
#
_symmetry.space_group_name_H-M   'P 1'
#
loop_
_entity.id
_entity.type
_entity.pdbx_description
1 polymer ?
#
loop_
_entity_poly.entity_id
_entity_poly.type
_entity_poly.pdbx_seq_one_letter_code
_entity_poly.pdbx_strand_id
1 'polypeptide(L)'
;SNIDLQIPIDYARQVIQKLPDATYDAIFLDPFSQNMSPELVSLEFFKEFRRVIKDNGIVCTYTSSSPVRMAFIEADFYVSLGPIFGRFQGGTLASPNPKNLTKSLPKNDEIKMALSDVGIPFRDPNLNLSSKEILDNRTEERHNARHNTKISSAVKTPIFLGQEMDDEPLKRRVERNLVKMNIPGVLSKEAFYIVEPENDYKEEYLEDNNTRTRVLEMMSRLEEIKNKWSMSIIEM
;
A
#
# COMPACT_ATOMS: atom_id res chain seq x y z
N SER A 1 -35.87 2.20 -18.40
CA SER A 1 -34.81 1.58 -17.62
C SER A 1 -35.31 1.40 -16.19
N ASN A 2 -35.34 0.17 -15.73
CA ASN A 2 -35.71 -0.13 -14.34
C ASN A 2 -34.44 -0.01 -13.48
N ILE A 3 -34.51 0.81 -12.44
CA ILE A 3 -33.48 0.88 -11.40
C ILE A 3 -34.02 0.04 -10.23
N ASP A 4 -33.28 -1.00 -9.84
CA ASP A 4 -33.52 -1.71 -8.60
C ASP A 4 -32.58 -1.15 -7.53
N LEU A 5 -33.14 -0.51 -6.51
CA LEU A 5 -32.40 0.12 -5.41
C LEU A 5 -32.63 -0.68 -4.13
N GLN A 6 -31.57 -1.26 -3.60
CA GLN A 6 -31.55 -1.94 -2.30
C GLN A 6 -30.74 -1.13 -1.30
N ILE A 7 -31.33 -0.82 -0.14
CA ILE A 7 -30.68 -0.04 0.91
C ILE A 7 -30.63 -0.91 2.19
N PRO A 8 -29.58 -1.74 2.35
CA PRO A 8 -29.40 -2.49 3.58
C PRO A 8 -29.01 -1.54 4.73
N ILE A 9 -29.73 -1.61 5.86
CA ILE A 9 -29.44 -0.86 7.06
C ILE A 9 -28.81 -1.82 8.05
N ASP A 10 -27.49 -1.99 7.94
CA ASP A 10 -26.70 -2.87 8.81
C ASP A 10 -25.21 -2.47 8.74
N TYR A 11 -24.36 -3.08 9.53
CA TYR A 11 -22.93 -2.87 9.43
C TYR A 11 -22.39 -3.36 8.08
N ALA A 12 -21.69 -2.51 7.35
CA ALA A 12 -21.18 -2.81 6.00
C ALA A 12 -20.36 -4.12 5.95
N ARG A 13 -19.59 -4.41 7.01
CA ARG A 13 -18.82 -5.66 7.14
C ARG A 13 -19.71 -6.90 7.16
N GLN A 14 -20.88 -6.84 7.77
CA GLN A 14 -21.84 -7.95 7.83
C GLN A 14 -22.63 -8.06 6.53
N VAL A 15 -22.95 -6.95 5.92
CA VAL A 15 -23.66 -6.91 4.63
C VAL A 15 -22.81 -7.54 3.55
N ILE A 16 -21.56 -7.12 3.39
CA ILE A 16 -20.70 -7.58 2.30
C ILE A 16 -20.46 -9.09 2.32
N GLN A 17 -20.33 -9.69 3.49
CA GLN A 17 -20.15 -11.14 3.64
C GLN A 17 -21.34 -11.97 3.11
N LYS A 18 -22.51 -11.37 3.00
CA LYS A 18 -23.74 -12.01 2.48
C LYS A 18 -23.94 -11.77 0.99
N LEU A 19 -23.18 -10.87 0.38
CA LEU A 19 -23.32 -10.56 -1.02
C LEU A 19 -22.71 -11.67 -1.89
N PRO A 20 -23.29 -11.92 -3.08
CA PRO A 20 -22.80 -12.94 -3.99
C PRO A 20 -21.46 -12.58 -4.61
N ASP A 21 -20.66 -13.59 -4.97
CA ASP A 21 -19.37 -13.45 -5.62
C ASP A 21 -19.51 -12.87 -7.02
N ALA A 22 -18.49 -12.13 -7.45
CA ALA A 22 -18.30 -11.64 -8.83
C ALA A 22 -19.57 -11.01 -9.46
N THR A 23 -20.30 -10.22 -8.68
CA THR A 23 -21.60 -9.67 -9.10
C THR A 23 -21.53 -8.19 -9.46
N TYR A 24 -20.70 -7.42 -8.79
CA TYR A 24 -20.68 -5.96 -8.91
C TYR A 24 -19.69 -5.47 -9.95
N ASP A 25 -20.14 -4.53 -10.79
CA ASP A 25 -19.29 -3.87 -11.79
C ASP A 25 -18.50 -2.69 -11.21
N ALA A 26 -19.06 -2.03 -10.20
CA ALA A 26 -18.41 -0.90 -9.53
C ALA A 26 -18.71 -0.86 -8.04
N ILE A 27 -17.73 -0.43 -7.26
CA ILE A 27 -17.83 -0.16 -5.82
C ILE A 27 -17.37 1.28 -5.57
N PHE A 28 -18.23 2.09 -4.95
CA PHE A 28 -17.89 3.44 -4.50
C PHE A 28 -17.70 3.42 -3.00
N LEU A 29 -16.47 3.65 -2.56
CA LEU A 29 -16.09 3.63 -1.16
C LEU A 29 -15.87 5.06 -0.66
N ASP A 30 -16.79 5.57 0.14
CA ASP A 30 -16.73 6.92 0.71
C ASP A 30 -16.95 6.89 2.24
N PRO A 31 -16.07 6.25 3.01
CA PRO A 31 -16.16 6.26 4.47
C PRO A 31 -15.74 7.63 5.01
N PHE A 32 -15.97 7.87 6.29
CA PHE A 32 -15.38 9.03 6.98
C PHE A 32 -13.85 9.02 6.85
N SER A 33 -13.07 9.34 7.82
CA SER A 33 -11.61 9.17 7.74
C SER A 33 -11.22 7.75 8.15
N GLN A 34 -10.04 7.29 7.69
CA GLN A 34 -9.46 6.01 8.11
C GLN A 34 -9.25 5.87 9.63
N ASN A 35 -9.20 7.00 10.36
CA ASN A 35 -9.10 7.00 11.82
C ASN A 35 -10.47 6.90 12.50
N MET A 36 -11.53 7.30 11.81
CA MET A 36 -12.90 7.21 12.32
C MET A 36 -13.55 5.87 11.97
N SER A 37 -13.23 5.32 10.82
CA SER A 37 -13.81 4.07 10.31
C SER A 37 -12.72 3.16 9.73
N PRO A 38 -11.72 2.74 10.53
CA PRO A 38 -10.62 1.91 10.04
C PRO A 38 -11.09 0.54 9.56
N GLU A 39 -12.23 0.04 10.07
CA GLU A 39 -12.86 -1.21 9.68
C GLU A 39 -13.32 -1.22 8.21
N LEU A 40 -13.65 -0.06 7.64
CA LEU A 40 -14.09 0.08 6.25
C LEU A 40 -12.93 0.24 5.26
N VAL A 41 -11.70 0.27 5.76
CA VAL A 41 -10.48 0.36 4.95
C VAL A 41 -9.46 -0.71 5.34
N SER A 42 -9.91 -1.76 6.03
CA SER A 42 -9.07 -2.90 6.40
C SER A 42 -8.79 -3.81 5.20
N LEU A 43 -7.67 -4.51 5.26
CA LEU A 43 -7.29 -5.51 4.26
C LEU A 43 -8.38 -6.57 4.07
N GLU A 44 -8.95 -7.05 5.16
CA GLU A 44 -9.95 -8.12 5.12
C GLU A 44 -11.26 -7.63 4.51
N PHE A 45 -11.64 -6.37 4.73
CA PHE A 45 -12.78 -5.75 4.07
C PHE A 45 -12.55 -5.62 2.55
N PHE A 46 -11.32 -5.32 2.13
CA PHE A 46 -10.99 -5.27 0.69
C PHE A 46 -10.85 -6.65 0.05
N LYS A 47 -10.53 -7.70 0.80
CA LYS A 47 -10.65 -9.08 0.33
C LYS A 47 -12.12 -9.45 0.01
N GLU A 48 -13.07 -8.95 0.81
CA GLU A 48 -14.48 -9.08 0.47
C GLU A 48 -14.85 -8.26 -0.79
N PHE A 49 -14.28 -7.06 -0.98
CA PHE A 49 -14.45 -6.34 -2.26
C PHE A 49 -13.95 -7.20 -3.43
N ARG A 50 -12.78 -7.84 -3.29
CA ARG A 50 -12.21 -8.70 -4.34
C ARG A 50 -13.10 -9.90 -4.64
N ARG A 51 -13.77 -10.44 -3.64
CA ARG A 51 -14.70 -11.56 -3.81
C ARG A 51 -15.98 -11.14 -4.56
N VAL A 52 -16.58 -10.01 -4.19
CA VAL A 52 -17.88 -9.61 -4.73
C VAL A 52 -17.79 -8.86 -6.06
N ILE A 53 -16.66 -8.24 -6.38
CA ILE A 53 -16.47 -7.50 -7.62
C ILE A 53 -16.16 -8.43 -8.79
N LYS A 54 -16.65 -8.10 -9.97
CA LYS A 54 -16.30 -8.80 -11.23
C LYS A 54 -14.83 -8.55 -11.58
N ASP A 55 -14.24 -9.43 -12.39
CA ASP A 55 -12.86 -9.28 -12.84
C ASP A 55 -12.62 -7.97 -13.63
N ASN A 56 -13.60 -7.46 -14.33
CA ASN A 56 -13.54 -6.17 -15.01
C ASN A 56 -14.15 -5.02 -14.18
N GLY A 57 -14.45 -5.24 -12.93
CA GLY A 57 -15.02 -4.22 -12.06
C GLY A 57 -13.99 -3.22 -11.57
N ILE A 58 -14.49 -2.09 -11.05
CA ILE A 58 -13.64 -1.00 -10.56
C ILE A 58 -14.10 -0.53 -9.18
N VAL A 59 -13.14 -0.28 -8.30
CA VAL A 59 -13.37 0.39 -7.00
C VAL A 59 -12.90 1.82 -7.11
N CYS A 60 -13.71 2.76 -6.67
CA CYS A 60 -13.39 4.19 -6.63
C CYS A 60 -13.49 4.71 -5.19
N THR A 61 -12.44 5.41 -4.74
CA THR A 61 -12.44 6.07 -3.43
C THR A 61 -11.67 7.40 -3.50
N TYR A 62 -12.09 8.35 -2.65
CA TYR A 62 -11.42 9.65 -2.57
C TYR A 62 -10.06 9.61 -1.84
N THR A 63 -9.77 8.54 -1.10
CA THR A 63 -8.54 8.48 -0.29
C THR A 63 -7.29 8.30 -1.14
N SER A 64 -6.21 8.99 -0.75
CA SER A 64 -4.85 8.82 -1.28
C SER A 64 -3.90 8.20 -0.25
N SER A 65 -4.43 7.64 0.81
CA SER A 65 -3.69 7.13 1.96
C SER A 65 -2.87 5.88 1.61
N SER A 66 -1.59 5.87 1.95
CA SER A 66 -0.68 4.74 1.70
C SER A 66 -1.17 3.40 2.28
N PRO A 67 -1.66 3.32 3.53
CA PRO A 67 -2.15 2.04 4.07
C PRO A 67 -3.38 1.52 3.34
N VAL A 68 -4.26 2.40 2.86
CA VAL A 68 -5.45 2.00 2.11
C VAL A 68 -5.07 1.48 0.72
N ARG A 69 -4.18 2.19 0.02
CA ARG A 69 -3.64 1.74 -1.27
C ARG A 69 -2.89 0.42 -1.16
N MET A 70 -2.11 0.25 -0.09
CA MET A 70 -1.40 -1.00 0.17
C MET A 70 -2.37 -2.15 0.48
N ALA A 71 -3.44 -1.90 1.24
CA ALA A 71 -4.49 -2.89 1.49
C ALA A 71 -5.16 -3.38 0.20
N PHE A 72 -5.38 -2.49 -0.78
CA PHE A 72 -5.86 -2.91 -2.10
C PHE A 72 -4.86 -3.82 -2.81
N ILE A 73 -3.56 -3.48 -2.80
CA ILE A 73 -2.51 -4.31 -3.43
C ILE A 73 -2.48 -5.70 -2.79
N GLU A 74 -2.50 -5.77 -1.46
CA GLU A 74 -2.50 -7.03 -0.71
C GLU A 74 -3.81 -7.83 -0.84
N ALA A 75 -4.91 -7.17 -1.21
CA ALA A 75 -6.19 -7.80 -1.55
C ALA A 75 -6.33 -8.17 -3.03
N ASP A 76 -5.21 -8.27 -3.77
CA ASP A 76 -5.15 -8.64 -5.19
C ASP A 76 -5.80 -7.65 -6.15
N PHE A 77 -5.76 -6.36 -5.83
CA PHE A 77 -6.10 -5.30 -6.76
C PHE A 77 -4.85 -4.66 -7.36
N TYR A 78 -4.96 -4.22 -8.60
CA TYR A 78 -4.12 -3.19 -9.18
C TYR A 78 -4.63 -1.82 -8.71
N VAL A 79 -3.71 -0.86 -8.51
CA VAL A 79 -4.02 0.45 -7.94
C VAL A 79 -3.51 1.56 -8.85
N SER A 80 -4.33 2.56 -9.08
CA SER A 80 -4.07 3.70 -9.97
C SER A 80 -4.44 5.01 -9.29
N LEU A 81 -3.88 6.10 -9.81
CA LEU A 81 -4.30 7.44 -9.45
C LEU A 81 -5.73 7.68 -9.94
N GLY A 82 -6.61 8.02 -9.02
CA GLY A 82 -7.99 8.40 -9.33
C GLY A 82 -8.11 9.84 -9.83
N PRO A 83 -9.28 10.23 -10.33
CA PRO A 83 -9.51 11.59 -10.81
C PRO A 83 -9.36 12.63 -9.68
N ILE A 84 -8.96 13.82 -10.08
CA ILE A 84 -8.80 14.97 -9.18
C ILE A 84 -10.11 15.75 -9.16
N PHE A 85 -10.81 15.72 -8.03
CA PHE A 85 -12.03 16.51 -7.82
C PHE A 85 -11.86 17.42 -6.60
N GLY A 86 -11.72 18.71 -6.82
CA GLY A 86 -11.72 19.74 -5.78
C GLY A 86 -10.60 19.62 -4.72
N ARG A 87 -9.55 18.85 -4.98
CA ARG A 87 -8.39 18.64 -4.10
C ARG A 87 -7.10 18.67 -4.90
N PHE A 88 -5.95 18.90 -4.23
CA PHE A 88 -4.63 18.90 -4.88
C PHE A 88 -4.15 17.48 -5.27
N GLN A 89 -4.70 16.43 -4.66
CA GLN A 89 -4.34 15.03 -4.94
C GLN A 89 -5.56 14.25 -5.39
N GLY A 90 -5.38 13.42 -6.41
CA GLY A 90 -6.39 12.48 -6.86
C GLY A 90 -6.68 11.38 -5.82
N GLY A 91 -7.87 10.82 -5.88
CA GLY A 91 -8.24 9.66 -5.10
C GLY A 91 -7.51 8.38 -5.54
N THR A 92 -8.13 7.25 -5.34
CA THR A 92 -7.60 5.95 -5.74
C THR A 92 -8.65 5.21 -6.57
N LEU A 93 -8.21 4.65 -7.68
CA LEU A 93 -8.93 3.61 -8.40
C LEU A 93 -8.23 2.27 -8.15
N ALA A 94 -9.02 1.22 -7.96
CA ALA A 94 -8.52 -0.13 -7.86
C ALA A 94 -9.35 -1.08 -8.73
N SER A 95 -8.70 -2.05 -9.36
CA SER A 95 -9.36 -3.04 -10.23
C SER A 95 -8.62 -4.37 -10.16
N PRO A 96 -9.32 -5.52 -10.25
CA PRO A 96 -8.66 -6.79 -10.49
C PRO A 96 -7.95 -6.86 -11.85
N ASN A 97 -8.39 -6.05 -12.82
CA ASN A 97 -7.83 -6.02 -14.16
C ASN A 97 -7.02 -4.73 -14.39
N PRO A 98 -5.70 -4.82 -14.66
CA PRO A 98 -4.86 -3.64 -14.92
C PRO A 98 -5.33 -2.82 -16.12
N LYS A 99 -5.99 -3.40 -17.10
CA LYS A 99 -6.50 -2.72 -18.31
C LYS A 99 -7.59 -1.67 -18.03
N ASN A 100 -8.20 -1.71 -16.85
CA ASN A 100 -9.17 -0.71 -16.41
C ASN A 100 -8.53 0.55 -15.84
N LEU A 101 -7.21 0.58 -15.72
CA LEU A 101 -6.46 1.64 -15.07
C LEU A 101 -5.56 2.37 -16.08
N THR A 102 -5.35 3.67 -15.89
CA THR A 102 -4.68 4.49 -16.89
C THR A 102 -3.43 5.20 -16.38
N LYS A 103 -3.31 5.44 -15.06
CA LYS A 103 -2.21 6.20 -14.48
C LYS A 103 -1.62 5.50 -13.27
N SER A 104 -0.31 5.33 -13.27
CA SER A 104 0.44 4.89 -12.09
C SER A 104 0.38 5.93 -10.96
N LEU A 105 0.60 5.49 -9.73
CA LEU A 105 0.84 6.41 -8.63
C LEU A 105 2.19 7.11 -8.81
N PRO A 106 2.38 8.31 -8.24
CA PRO A 106 3.69 8.96 -8.21
C PRO A 106 4.76 8.04 -7.59
N LYS A 107 5.97 8.02 -8.17
CA LYS A 107 7.09 7.17 -7.67
C LYS A 107 7.32 7.30 -6.17
N ASN A 108 7.25 8.52 -5.63
CA ASN A 108 7.41 8.75 -4.19
C ASN A 108 6.31 8.11 -3.34
N ASP A 109 5.09 8.02 -3.85
CA ASP A 109 3.99 7.33 -3.16
C ASP A 109 4.23 5.81 -3.16
N GLU A 110 4.70 5.25 -4.27
CA GLU A 110 5.05 3.83 -4.39
C GLU A 110 6.18 3.45 -3.43
N ILE A 111 7.28 4.23 -3.40
CA ILE A 111 8.39 4.06 -2.46
C ILE A 111 7.91 4.12 -1.01
N LYS A 112 7.06 5.08 -0.69
CA LYS A 112 6.50 5.25 0.65
C LYS A 112 5.60 4.09 1.07
N MET A 113 4.79 3.58 0.16
CA MET A 113 3.95 2.39 0.40
C MET A 113 4.80 1.15 0.63
N ALA A 114 5.79 0.92 -0.23
CA ALA A 114 6.62 -0.26 -0.20
C ALA A 114 7.56 -0.30 1.02
N LEU A 115 8.24 0.81 1.31
CA LEU A 115 9.41 0.83 2.17
C LEU A 115 9.21 1.53 3.52
N SER A 116 8.07 2.20 3.74
CA SER A 116 7.77 2.88 5.00
C SER A 116 6.71 2.12 5.80
N ASP A 117 6.79 2.22 7.13
CA ASP A 117 5.80 1.67 8.06
C ASP A 117 4.40 2.28 7.89
N VAL A 118 4.29 3.45 7.25
CA VAL A 118 2.97 4.05 6.95
C VAL A 118 2.19 3.24 5.92
N GLY A 119 2.87 2.45 5.09
CA GLY A 119 2.24 1.52 4.15
C GLY A 119 1.55 0.33 4.79
N ILE A 120 1.78 0.04 6.07
CA ILE A 120 1.14 -1.09 6.76
C ILE A 120 -0.38 -0.89 6.79
N PRO A 121 -1.16 -1.84 6.27
CA PRO A 121 -2.62 -1.77 6.23
C PRO A 121 -3.27 -1.77 7.62
N PHE A 122 -4.53 -1.41 7.66
CA PHE A 122 -5.42 -1.73 8.79
C PHE A 122 -5.85 -3.19 8.68
N ARG A 123 -5.92 -3.90 9.82
CA ARG A 123 -6.24 -5.32 9.86
C ARG A 123 -7.48 -5.56 10.73
N ASP A 124 -8.40 -6.35 10.21
CA ASP A 124 -9.61 -6.81 10.90
C ASP A 124 -9.89 -8.28 10.51
N PRO A 125 -9.07 -9.23 11.00
CA PRO A 125 -9.02 -10.61 10.49
C PRO A 125 -10.35 -11.33 10.40
N ASN A 126 -11.28 -11.04 11.31
CA ASN A 126 -12.60 -11.66 11.36
C ASN A 126 -13.74 -10.67 11.07
N LEU A 127 -13.43 -9.47 10.58
CA LEU A 127 -14.38 -8.39 10.31
C LEU A 127 -15.28 -8.03 11.52
N ASN A 128 -14.73 -8.08 12.72
CA ASN A 128 -15.48 -7.87 13.96
C ASN A 128 -14.75 -7.07 15.05
N LEU A 129 -13.51 -6.63 14.79
CA LEU A 129 -12.77 -5.80 15.74
C LEU A 129 -13.41 -4.40 15.84
N SER A 130 -13.28 -3.78 17.01
CA SER A 130 -13.62 -2.37 17.18
C SER A 130 -12.61 -1.47 16.47
N SER A 131 -13.02 -0.26 16.13
CA SER A 131 -12.12 0.74 15.52
C SER A 131 -10.87 0.96 16.37
N LYS A 132 -11.02 0.97 17.70
CA LYS A 132 -9.89 1.11 18.62
C LYS A 132 -8.91 -0.04 18.52
N GLU A 133 -9.37 -1.28 18.54
CA GLU A 133 -8.50 -2.45 18.39
C GLU A 133 -7.75 -2.46 17.06
N ILE A 134 -8.42 -2.11 15.96
CA ILE A 134 -7.79 -2.01 14.63
C ILE A 134 -6.67 -0.95 14.64
N LEU A 135 -6.90 0.21 15.27
CA LEU A 135 -5.91 1.29 15.36
C LEU A 135 -4.73 0.93 16.25
N ASP A 136 -5.00 0.31 17.40
CA ASP A 136 -3.98 -0.11 18.36
C ASP A 136 -3.09 -1.21 17.74
N ASN A 137 -3.69 -2.25 17.16
CA ASN A 137 -2.98 -3.33 16.47
C ASN A 137 -2.08 -2.79 15.35
N ARG A 138 -2.61 -1.90 14.50
CA ARG A 138 -1.81 -1.27 13.44
C ARG A 138 -0.65 -0.45 13.99
N THR A 139 -0.84 0.23 15.11
CA THR A 139 0.21 1.02 15.75
C THR A 139 1.34 0.12 16.22
N GLU A 140 1.02 -1.04 16.80
CA GLU A 140 1.98 -2.06 17.20
C GLU A 140 2.69 -2.68 15.99
N GLU A 141 1.97 -3.10 14.97
CA GLU A 141 2.53 -3.63 13.72
C GLU A 141 3.51 -2.64 13.07
N ARG A 142 3.14 -1.36 13.00
CA ARG A 142 4.03 -0.30 12.50
C ARG A 142 5.29 -0.16 13.35
N HIS A 143 5.17 -0.23 14.68
CA HIS A 143 6.31 -0.16 15.57
C HIS A 143 7.27 -1.34 15.33
N ASN A 144 6.73 -2.54 15.24
CA ASN A 144 7.50 -3.76 15.02
C ASN A 144 8.14 -3.81 13.62
N ALA A 145 7.49 -3.24 12.62
CA ALA A 145 8.00 -3.23 11.24
C ALA A 145 9.19 -2.27 11.05
N ARG A 146 9.29 -1.20 11.85
CA ARG A 146 10.38 -0.22 11.72
C ARG A 146 11.73 -0.89 11.90
N HIS A 147 12.61 -0.72 10.91
CA HIS A 147 13.95 -1.31 10.89
C HIS A 147 14.00 -2.85 10.94
N ASN A 148 12.85 -3.52 10.73
CA ASN A 148 12.76 -4.97 10.59
C ASN A 148 12.28 -5.34 9.19
N THR A 149 11.08 -4.92 8.81
CA THR A 149 10.49 -5.17 7.48
C THR A 149 10.27 -3.88 6.69
N LYS A 150 10.37 -2.72 7.32
CA LYS A 150 10.24 -1.40 6.70
C LYS A 150 11.42 -0.51 7.09
N ILE A 151 11.93 0.26 6.14
CA ILE A 151 13.10 1.12 6.32
C ILE A 151 12.81 2.26 7.29
N SER A 152 11.65 2.90 7.17
CA SER A 152 11.37 4.11 7.94
C SER A 152 9.91 4.33 8.26
N SER A 153 9.67 5.20 9.27
CA SER A 153 8.46 6.00 9.37
C SER A 153 8.60 7.24 8.50
N ALA A 154 7.69 7.48 7.57
CA ALA A 154 7.74 8.63 6.64
C ALA A 154 7.84 10.00 7.34
N VAL A 155 7.45 10.09 8.62
CA VAL A 155 7.52 11.33 9.40
C VAL A 155 8.89 11.52 10.06
N LYS A 156 9.49 10.45 10.60
CA LYS A 156 10.71 10.52 11.42
C LYS A 156 11.99 10.21 10.65
N THR A 157 11.88 9.40 9.63
CA THR A 157 13.03 8.97 8.82
C THR A 157 12.57 8.91 7.36
N PRO A 158 12.64 10.02 6.64
CA PRO A 158 12.33 10.04 5.20
C PRO A 158 13.17 9.04 4.43
N ILE A 159 12.61 8.50 3.34
CA ILE A 159 13.29 7.53 2.48
C ILE A 159 14.02 8.30 1.39
N PHE A 160 15.35 8.25 1.41
CA PHE A 160 16.22 8.91 0.44
C PHE A 160 17.05 7.94 -0.40
N LEU A 161 16.57 6.70 -0.56
CA LEU A 161 17.30 5.71 -1.37
C LEU A 161 17.48 6.23 -2.80
N GLY A 162 18.71 6.20 -3.29
CA GLY A 162 19.07 6.69 -4.62
C GLY A 162 19.13 8.23 -4.75
N GLN A 163 19.06 8.98 -3.65
CA GLN A 163 19.04 10.45 -3.66
C GLN A 163 20.15 11.02 -2.81
N GLU A 164 20.75 12.15 -3.27
CA GLU A 164 21.69 12.93 -2.49
C GLU A 164 20.98 13.64 -1.33
N MET A 165 21.71 13.86 -0.24
CA MET A 165 21.25 14.55 0.94
C MET A 165 22.27 15.59 1.37
N ASP A 166 21.84 16.84 1.40
CA ASP A 166 22.69 18.00 1.81
C ASP A 166 22.69 18.22 3.33
N ASP A 167 21.66 17.77 4.05
CA ASP A 167 21.56 17.88 5.51
C ASP A 167 22.37 16.77 6.19
N GLU A 168 23.58 17.08 6.63
CA GLU A 168 24.51 16.15 7.27
C GLU A 168 23.95 15.49 8.56
N PRO A 169 23.28 16.19 9.48
CA PRO A 169 22.66 15.57 10.65
C PRO A 169 21.55 14.59 10.27
N LEU A 170 20.73 14.92 9.28
CA LEU A 170 19.67 14.04 8.76
C LEU A 170 20.27 12.83 8.06
N LYS A 171 21.30 13.03 7.21
CA LYS A 171 22.02 11.97 6.50
C LYS A 171 22.56 10.93 7.47
N ARG A 172 23.30 11.33 8.49
CA ARG A 172 23.83 10.41 9.50
C ARG A 172 22.74 9.63 10.24
N ARG A 173 21.58 10.24 10.47
CA ARG A 173 20.45 9.55 11.10
C ARG A 173 19.82 8.51 10.15
N VAL A 174 19.61 8.89 8.89
CA VAL A 174 19.07 8.01 7.86
C VAL A 174 20.01 6.82 7.64
N GLU A 175 21.29 7.06 7.42
CA GLU A 175 22.28 6.02 7.17
C GLU A 175 22.42 5.04 8.34
N ARG A 176 22.42 5.51 9.59
CA ARG A 176 22.38 4.63 10.76
C ARG A 176 21.17 3.69 10.79
N ASN A 177 20.04 4.13 10.26
CA ASN A 177 18.84 3.29 10.17
C ASN A 177 18.92 2.32 8.99
N LEU A 178 19.51 2.75 7.88
CA LEU A 178 19.72 1.89 6.70
C LEU A 178 20.70 0.75 6.99
N VAL A 179 21.76 1.01 7.76
CA VAL A 179 22.73 -0.02 8.16
C VAL A 179 22.05 -1.19 8.89
N LYS A 180 21.01 -0.92 9.70
CA LYS A 180 20.21 -1.98 10.35
C LYS A 180 19.44 -2.87 9.36
N MET A 181 19.28 -2.41 8.13
CA MET A 181 18.64 -3.12 7.03
C MET A 181 19.65 -3.62 5.99
N ASN A 182 20.95 -3.63 6.35
CA ASN A 182 22.05 -4.02 5.46
C ASN A 182 22.19 -3.14 4.21
N ILE A 183 21.83 -1.86 4.33
CA ILE A 183 21.97 -0.86 3.27
C ILE A 183 23.08 0.11 3.72
N PRO A 184 24.27 0.09 3.09
CA PRO A 184 25.43 0.88 3.55
C PRO A 184 25.23 2.40 3.49
N GLY A 185 24.38 2.88 2.61
CA GLY A 185 24.08 4.32 2.48
C GLY A 185 23.05 4.59 1.41
N VAL A 186 22.60 5.84 1.33
CA VAL A 186 21.51 6.26 0.42
C VAL A 186 21.89 6.13 -1.05
N LEU A 187 23.16 6.23 -1.42
CA LEU A 187 23.68 6.08 -2.77
C LEU A 187 24.39 4.74 -2.98
N SER A 188 24.19 3.76 -2.09
CA SER A 188 24.77 2.43 -2.26
C SER A 188 24.13 1.65 -3.39
N LYS A 189 24.83 0.60 -3.88
CA LYS A 189 24.27 -0.31 -4.90
C LYS A 189 22.98 -0.97 -4.41
N GLU A 190 22.92 -1.28 -3.12
CA GLU A 190 21.74 -1.85 -2.47
C GLU A 190 20.57 -0.87 -2.47
N ALA A 191 20.84 0.42 -2.22
CA ALA A 191 19.80 1.46 -2.26
C ALA A 191 19.20 1.59 -3.66
N PHE A 192 20.04 1.70 -4.70
CA PHE A 192 19.58 1.75 -6.09
C PHE A 192 18.85 0.47 -6.50
N TYR A 193 19.38 -0.69 -6.14
CA TYR A 193 18.73 -1.97 -6.43
C TYR A 193 17.31 -2.04 -5.88
N ILE A 194 17.05 -1.49 -4.71
CA ILE A 194 15.71 -1.52 -4.09
C ILE A 194 14.74 -0.61 -4.84
N VAL A 195 15.11 0.64 -5.15
CA VAL A 195 14.17 1.66 -5.65
C VAL A 195 14.10 1.77 -7.16
N GLU A 196 15.01 1.13 -7.87
CA GLU A 196 15.02 1.07 -9.33
C GLU A 196 14.66 -0.35 -9.80
N PRO A 197 13.37 -0.73 -9.76
CA PRO A 197 12.92 -1.98 -10.36
C PRO A 197 13.35 -2.01 -11.85
N GLU A 198 13.59 -3.20 -12.39
CA GLU A 198 14.07 -3.39 -13.77
C GLU A 198 13.21 -2.66 -14.81
N ASN A 199 11.96 -2.45 -14.50
CA ASN A 199 11.04 -1.65 -15.29
C ASN A 199 11.08 -0.19 -14.79
N ASP A 200 11.54 0.72 -15.65
CA ASP A 200 11.50 2.16 -15.37
C ASP A 200 10.10 2.62 -14.99
N TYR A 201 10.03 3.56 -14.03
CA TYR A 201 8.77 4.19 -13.69
C TYR A 201 8.14 4.86 -14.91
N LYS A 202 6.86 4.55 -15.15
CA LYS A 202 6.02 5.22 -16.16
C LYS A 202 4.74 5.74 -15.52
N GLU A 203 4.35 6.95 -15.87
CA GLU A 203 3.07 7.54 -15.45
C GLU A 203 1.90 6.77 -16.07
N GLU A 204 2.06 6.31 -17.31
CA GLU A 204 1.12 5.44 -17.97
C GLU A 204 1.04 4.08 -17.27
N TYR A 205 -0.19 3.57 -17.14
CA TYR A 205 -0.42 2.27 -16.51
C TYR A 205 -0.27 1.15 -17.53
N LEU A 206 0.79 0.39 -17.46
CA LEU A 206 1.05 -0.75 -18.35
C LEU A 206 0.77 -2.08 -17.61
N GLU A 207 0.46 -3.12 -18.36
CA GLU A 207 0.15 -4.44 -17.80
C GLU A 207 1.33 -5.00 -17.00
N ASP A 208 2.55 -4.89 -17.53
CA ASP A 208 3.77 -5.41 -16.93
C ASP A 208 4.56 -4.37 -16.12
N ASN A 209 4.23 -3.08 -16.24
CA ASN A 209 4.91 -2.00 -15.55
C ASN A 209 3.88 -1.04 -14.93
N ASN A 210 3.47 -1.34 -13.73
CA ASN A 210 2.43 -0.61 -13.00
C ASN A 210 2.78 -0.47 -11.51
N THR A 211 2.00 0.32 -10.80
CA THR A 211 2.20 0.57 -9.37
C THR A 211 2.31 -0.71 -8.55
N ARG A 212 1.42 -1.69 -8.76
CA ARG A 212 1.43 -2.94 -7.98
C ARG A 212 2.72 -3.70 -8.18
N THR A 213 3.13 -3.90 -9.43
CA THR A 213 4.35 -4.63 -9.78
C THR A 213 5.56 -3.98 -9.11
N ARG A 214 5.76 -2.68 -9.30
CA ARG A 214 6.91 -1.96 -8.72
C ARG A 214 6.92 -1.94 -7.20
N VAL A 215 5.75 -1.78 -6.53
CA VAL A 215 5.66 -1.83 -5.07
C VAL A 215 6.07 -3.19 -4.53
N LEU A 216 5.56 -4.28 -5.13
CA LEU A 216 5.89 -5.64 -4.71
C LEU A 216 7.36 -5.99 -4.98
N GLU A 217 7.92 -5.55 -6.11
CA GLU A 217 9.35 -5.69 -6.43
C GLU A 217 10.24 -4.97 -5.41
N MET A 218 9.95 -3.72 -5.07
CA MET A 218 10.70 -2.98 -4.04
C MET A 218 10.68 -3.71 -2.69
N MET A 219 9.55 -4.26 -2.30
CA MET A 219 9.43 -5.03 -1.06
C MET A 219 10.26 -6.32 -1.11
N SER A 220 10.20 -7.06 -2.22
CA SER A 220 10.98 -8.27 -2.44
C SER A 220 12.48 -7.99 -2.39
N ARG A 221 12.94 -6.96 -3.09
CA ARG A 221 14.35 -6.57 -3.14
C ARG A 221 14.89 -6.13 -1.78
N LEU A 222 14.08 -5.42 -1.00
CA LEU A 222 14.45 -5.09 0.39
C LEU A 222 14.65 -6.36 1.22
N GLU A 223 13.76 -7.33 1.10
CA GLU A 223 13.86 -8.59 1.83
C GLU A 223 15.08 -9.41 1.39
N GLU A 224 15.41 -9.43 0.10
CA GLU A 224 16.63 -10.07 -0.43
C GLU A 224 17.90 -9.45 0.17
N ILE A 225 17.99 -8.12 0.24
CA ILE A 225 19.15 -7.43 0.81
C ILE A 225 19.32 -7.78 2.29
N LYS A 226 18.22 -7.83 3.04
CA LYS A 226 18.24 -8.22 4.46
C LYS A 226 18.73 -9.65 4.66
N ASN A 227 18.29 -10.57 3.83
CA ASN A 227 18.57 -12.00 3.98
C ASN A 227 19.97 -12.40 3.51
N LYS A 228 20.59 -11.67 2.59
CA LYS A 228 21.97 -11.94 2.14
C LYS A 228 22.99 -11.96 3.28
N TRP A 229 22.77 -11.20 4.35
CA TRP A 229 23.67 -11.19 5.53
C TRP A 229 23.43 -12.34 6.51
N SER A 230 22.21 -12.86 6.57
CA SER A 230 21.91 -14.02 7.44
C SER A 230 22.68 -15.27 6.99
N MET A 231 22.97 -15.40 5.70
CA MET A 231 23.75 -16.53 5.16
C MET A 231 25.27 -16.36 5.35
N SER A 232 25.80 -15.14 5.28
CA SER A 232 27.23 -14.90 5.47
C SER A 232 27.73 -15.04 6.92
N ILE A 233 26.83 -14.99 7.91
CA ILE A 233 27.16 -15.20 9.33
C ILE A 233 27.16 -16.70 9.68
N ILE A 234 26.48 -17.52 8.91
CA ILE A 234 26.39 -18.99 9.15
C ILE A 234 27.62 -19.71 8.53
N GLU A 235 28.31 -19.09 7.58
CA GLU A 235 29.48 -19.64 6.92
C GLU A 235 30.83 -19.17 7.55
N MET A 236 30.82 -18.39 8.62
CA MET A 236 31.96 -17.99 9.44
C MET A 236 31.97 -18.74 10.79
#